data_44e52f486342bd3fe2126cebd290539f
#
_entry.id   44e52f486342bd3fe2126cebd290539f
#
_cell.length_a   1.000
_cell.length_b   1.000
_cell.length_c   1.000
_cell.angle_alpha   90.00
_cell.angle_beta   90.00
_cell.angle_gamma   90.00
#
_symmetry.space_group_name_H-M   'P 1'
#
loop_
_entity.id
_entity.type
_entity.pdbx_description
1 polymer ?
#
loop_
_entity_poly.entity_id
_entity_poly.type
_entity_poly.pdbx_seq_one_letter_code
_entity_poly.pdbx_strand_id
1 'polypeptide(L)'
;VTVPDPRLQVLSDMSGSEKIIPTLIEFVDIAGLVKGASEGAGLGNQFLANIREVDAIVQVVRCFDNDDIIHELGSVDPLRDIDIINSELILADIATMEKRLSSRERKARSGDKEAKAEVALITKLLPHLNEGNPALTLEPQLDDDECKLLHSFQLLSDKKSIFACNVNEDELADAISNPDAHPYVSQVKKYVAEHHNAEAIVISARIEEELIDVSEEESREFLESLGVKDSGVSDLLGLRTYLTTGIKETRAWTIPAGAKAPQAAGVIHTDFERGFIAAEVVHYDDLVSCGGKAGAREHGKLRIEGKEYVVKDGDVIEFRFNV
;
A
#
# COMPACT_ATOMS: atom_id res chain seq x y z
N VAL A 1 2.02 -3.89 -13.51
CA VAL A 1 2.03 -2.53 -14.08
C VAL A 1 3.33 -1.85 -13.71
N THR A 2 3.97 -1.20 -14.68
CA THR A 2 5.15 -0.37 -14.45
C THR A 2 4.68 1.00 -13.96
N VAL A 3 5.27 1.50 -12.87
CA VAL A 3 4.98 2.85 -12.38
C VAL A 3 5.91 3.82 -13.14
N PRO A 4 5.38 4.73 -13.99
CA PRO A 4 6.19 5.73 -14.65
C PRO A 4 6.81 6.68 -13.62
N ASP A 5 8.12 6.94 -13.76
CA ASP A 5 8.80 7.93 -12.93
C ASP A 5 9.80 8.72 -13.79
N PRO A 6 9.48 9.97 -14.19
CA PRO A 6 10.32 10.78 -15.06
C PRO A 6 11.70 11.08 -14.46
N ARG A 7 11.86 10.97 -13.15
CA ARG A 7 13.13 11.18 -12.45
C ARG A 7 14.19 10.17 -12.85
N LEU A 8 13.77 8.95 -13.22
CA LEU A 8 14.68 7.87 -13.61
C LEU A 8 15.49 8.20 -14.87
N GLN A 9 14.85 8.78 -15.90
CA GLN A 9 15.54 9.12 -17.13
C GLN A 9 16.60 10.19 -16.86
N VAL A 10 16.25 11.24 -16.12
CA VAL A 10 17.18 12.33 -15.77
C VAL A 10 18.39 11.82 -14.99
N LEU A 11 18.17 10.94 -14.00
CA LEU A 11 19.24 10.33 -13.22
C LEU A 11 20.12 9.39 -14.05
N SER A 12 19.51 8.65 -14.95
CA SER A 12 20.21 7.75 -15.88
C SER A 12 21.15 8.53 -16.80
N ASP A 13 20.66 9.60 -17.39
CA ASP A 13 21.45 10.46 -18.27
C ASP A 13 22.62 11.11 -17.50
N MET A 14 22.36 11.57 -16.27
CA MET A 14 23.37 12.18 -15.39
C MET A 14 24.47 11.19 -14.99
N SER A 15 24.11 9.92 -14.75
CA SER A 15 25.04 8.88 -14.28
C SER A 15 25.62 8.04 -15.41
N GLY A 16 25.13 8.18 -16.63
CA GLY A 16 25.49 7.36 -17.77
C GLY A 16 25.11 5.88 -17.56
N SER A 17 23.93 5.64 -17.02
CA SER A 17 23.50 4.29 -16.64
C SER A 17 23.22 3.40 -17.85
N GLU A 18 23.62 2.15 -17.77
CA GLU A 18 23.37 1.15 -18.82
C GLU A 18 21.90 0.69 -18.86
N LYS A 19 21.21 0.79 -17.71
CA LYS A 19 19.83 0.33 -17.56
C LYS A 19 19.01 1.25 -16.66
N ILE A 20 17.72 1.37 -16.99
CA ILE A 20 16.70 2.00 -16.15
C ILE A 20 15.74 0.90 -15.68
N ILE A 21 15.50 0.83 -14.38
CA ILE A 21 14.60 -0.15 -13.77
C ILE A 21 13.54 0.61 -12.97
N PRO A 22 12.34 0.76 -13.52
CA PRO A 22 11.23 1.38 -12.80
C PRO A 22 10.66 0.46 -11.72
N THR A 23 9.82 1.00 -10.87
CA THR A 23 9.01 0.22 -9.94
C THR A 23 7.97 -0.59 -10.70
N LEU A 24 7.81 -1.84 -10.29
CA LEU A 24 6.75 -2.73 -10.78
C LEU A 24 5.76 -3.00 -9.65
N ILE A 25 4.49 -2.85 -9.97
CA ILE A 25 3.38 -3.24 -9.09
C ILE A 25 2.63 -4.38 -9.76
N GLU A 26 2.44 -5.47 -9.05
CA GLU A 26 1.66 -6.60 -9.50
C GLU A 26 0.25 -6.49 -8.94
N PHE A 27 -0.73 -6.33 -9.82
CA PHE A 27 -2.13 -6.42 -9.45
C PHE A 27 -2.61 -7.85 -9.68
N VAL A 28 -3.17 -8.44 -8.64
CA VAL A 28 -3.79 -9.76 -8.70
C VAL A 28 -5.29 -9.56 -8.65
N ASP A 29 -5.99 -9.92 -9.73
CA ASP A 29 -7.45 -9.92 -9.73
C ASP A 29 -7.97 -11.05 -8.83
N ILE A 30 -8.81 -10.67 -7.89
CA ILE A 30 -9.39 -11.59 -6.93
C ILE A 30 -10.89 -11.60 -7.19
N ALA A 31 -11.43 -12.76 -7.58
CA ALA A 31 -12.86 -12.93 -7.84
C ALA A 31 -13.71 -12.34 -6.69
N GLY A 32 -14.78 -11.62 -7.05
CA GLY A 32 -15.56 -10.83 -6.10
C GLY A 32 -15.97 -11.61 -4.85
N LEU A 33 -15.90 -10.94 -3.71
CA LEU A 33 -16.22 -11.52 -2.41
C LEU A 33 -17.74 -11.57 -2.26
N VAL A 34 -18.27 -12.78 -2.15
CA VAL A 34 -19.69 -13.01 -1.88
C VAL A 34 -19.87 -13.16 -0.37
N LYS A 35 -20.92 -12.59 0.18
CA LYS A 35 -21.31 -12.76 1.58
C LYS A 35 -21.33 -14.24 1.96
N GLY A 36 -20.66 -14.62 3.07
CA GLY A 36 -20.50 -16.00 3.52
C GLY A 36 -19.23 -16.71 3.01
N ALA A 37 -18.28 -15.96 2.43
CA ALA A 37 -17.01 -16.52 1.98
C ALA A 37 -16.16 -17.11 3.12
N SER A 38 -16.28 -16.57 4.33
CA SER A 38 -15.61 -17.05 5.56
C SER A 38 -16.19 -18.38 6.07
N GLU A 39 -17.44 -18.74 5.72
CA GLU A 39 -18.10 -19.98 6.17
C GLU A 39 -17.69 -21.24 5.39
N GLY A 40 -16.79 -21.13 4.41
CA GLY A 40 -15.98 -22.26 3.97
C GLY A 40 -16.48 -23.10 2.81
N ALA A 41 -17.31 -22.61 1.92
CA ALA A 41 -17.67 -23.33 0.71
C ALA A 41 -16.81 -22.92 -0.51
N GLY A 42 -15.74 -23.66 -0.79
CA GLY A 42 -15.06 -23.68 -2.09
C GLY A 42 -14.35 -22.38 -2.51
N LEU A 43 -15.01 -21.52 -3.25
CA LEU A 43 -14.43 -20.28 -3.83
C LEU A 43 -13.99 -19.25 -2.78
N GLY A 44 -14.68 -19.15 -1.64
CA GLY A 44 -14.34 -18.24 -0.57
C GLY A 44 -12.97 -18.52 0.06
N ASN A 45 -12.61 -19.77 0.28
CA ASN A 45 -11.30 -20.14 0.82
C ASN A 45 -10.15 -19.81 -0.15
N GLN A 46 -10.37 -19.96 -1.45
CA GLN A 46 -9.37 -19.61 -2.46
C GLN A 46 -9.18 -18.08 -2.54
N PHE A 47 -10.25 -17.33 -2.45
CA PHE A 47 -10.24 -15.88 -2.35
C PHE A 47 -9.40 -15.40 -1.14
N LEU A 48 -9.70 -15.91 0.06
CA LEU A 48 -8.97 -15.56 1.28
C LEU A 48 -7.49 -15.97 1.23
N ALA A 49 -7.16 -17.05 0.51
CA ALA A 49 -5.77 -17.47 0.29
C ALA A 49 -5.02 -16.46 -0.59
N ASN A 50 -5.63 -15.98 -1.68
CA ASN A 50 -5.02 -14.98 -2.55
C ASN A 50 -4.74 -13.66 -1.79
N ILE A 51 -5.67 -13.23 -0.92
CA ILE A 51 -5.45 -12.04 -0.08
C ILE A 51 -4.26 -12.23 0.87
N ARG A 52 -4.00 -13.43 1.37
CA ARG A 52 -2.84 -13.66 2.26
C ARG A 52 -1.50 -13.43 1.58
N GLU A 53 -1.41 -13.64 0.29
CA GLU A 53 -0.17 -13.57 -0.48
C GLU A 53 0.20 -12.16 -0.94
N VAL A 54 -0.74 -11.20 -0.91
CA VAL A 54 -0.50 -9.82 -1.36
C VAL A 54 -0.09 -8.90 -0.21
N ASP A 55 0.58 -7.78 -0.53
CA ASP A 55 1.04 -6.81 0.46
C ASP A 55 -0.04 -5.81 0.87
N ALA A 56 -0.99 -5.51 -0.02
CA ALA A 56 -2.09 -4.58 0.19
C ALA A 56 -3.33 -5.01 -0.59
N ILE A 57 -4.49 -4.48 -0.20
CA ILE A 57 -5.79 -4.75 -0.81
C ILE A 57 -6.31 -3.46 -1.41
N VAL A 58 -6.78 -3.51 -2.67
CA VAL A 58 -7.52 -2.42 -3.28
C VAL A 58 -8.99 -2.82 -3.32
N GLN A 59 -9.84 -2.13 -2.57
CA GLN A 59 -11.28 -2.29 -2.63
C GLN A 59 -11.84 -1.32 -3.67
N VAL A 60 -12.31 -1.83 -4.80
CA VAL A 60 -13.00 -1.04 -5.82
C VAL A 60 -14.45 -0.87 -5.39
N VAL A 61 -14.81 0.35 -5.03
CA VAL A 61 -16.12 0.68 -4.47
C VAL A 61 -16.96 1.40 -5.51
N ARG A 62 -18.13 0.87 -5.82
CA ARG A 62 -19.04 1.51 -6.78
C ARG A 62 -19.64 2.76 -6.18
N CYS A 63 -19.32 3.90 -6.77
CA CYS A 63 -19.80 5.24 -6.35
C CYS A 63 -20.61 5.94 -7.44
N PHE A 64 -21.39 5.22 -8.22
CA PHE A 64 -22.22 5.75 -9.29
C PHE A 64 -23.51 4.95 -9.45
N ASP A 65 -24.56 5.60 -9.91
CA ASP A 65 -25.83 4.99 -10.27
C ASP A 65 -25.85 4.69 -11.78
N ASN A 66 -26.27 3.47 -12.15
CA ASN A 66 -26.47 3.08 -13.53
C ASN A 66 -27.47 1.91 -13.56
N ASP A 67 -28.60 2.14 -14.20
CA ASP A 67 -29.71 1.17 -14.28
C ASP A 67 -29.37 -0.04 -15.17
N ASP A 68 -28.42 0.11 -16.09
CA ASP A 68 -27.99 -0.98 -16.99
C ASP A 68 -27.00 -1.95 -16.30
N ILE A 69 -26.43 -1.56 -15.16
CA ILE A 69 -25.50 -2.37 -14.38
C ILE A 69 -26.17 -2.84 -13.09
N ILE A 70 -26.56 -4.12 -13.10
CA ILE A 70 -27.21 -4.73 -11.94
C ILE A 70 -26.26 -4.73 -10.74
N HIS A 71 -26.75 -4.25 -9.59
CA HIS A 71 -26.08 -4.40 -8.31
C HIS A 71 -26.54 -5.70 -7.63
N GLU A 72 -25.61 -6.54 -7.15
CA GLU A 72 -25.93 -7.84 -6.54
C GLU A 72 -26.92 -7.72 -5.37
N LEU A 73 -26.82 -6.64 -4.59
CA LEU A 73 -27.68 -6.38 -3.44
C LEU A 73 -28.86 -5.45 -3.76
N GLY A 74 -29.13 -5.17 -5.04
CA GLY A 74 -30.30 -4.45 -5.53
C GLY A 74 -30.22 -2.92 -5.44
N SER A 75 -29.24 -2.34 -4.75
CA SER A 75 -29.04 -0.87 -4.67
C SER A 75 -27.56 -0.54 -4.48
N VAL A 76 -27.13 0.61 -4.96
CA VAL A 76 -25.79 1.15 -4.69
C VAL A 76 -25.75 1.67 -3.26
N ASP A 77 -24.83 1.13 -2.47
CA ASP A 77 -24.55 1.55 -1.10
C ASP A 77 -23.09 1.26 -0.78
N PRO A 78 -22.19 2.22 -1.04
CA PRO A 78 -20.76 2.04 -0.91
C PRO A 78 -20.30 1.61 0.48
N LEU A 79 -20.92 2.16 1.54
CA LEU A 79 -20.53 1.83 2.92
C LEU A 79 -20.90 0.40 3.29
N ARG A 80 -22.12 -0.02 2.94
CA ARG A 80 -22.56 -1.40 3.13
C ARG A 80 -21.65 -2.37 2.40
N ASP A 81 -21.21 -2.06 1.19
CA ASP A 81 -20.40 -2.94 0.38
C ASP A 81 -18.98 -3.08 0.97
N ILE A 82 -18.41 -1.97 1.50
CA ILE A 82 -17.16 -1.99 2.27
C ILE A 82 -17.30 -2.82 3.54
N ASP A 83 -18.38 -2.64 4.31
CA ASP A 83 -18.62 -3.36 5.55
C ASP A 83 -18.74 -4.87 5.36
N ILE A 84 -19.36 -5.29 4.25
CA ILE A 84 -19.47 -6.72 3.93
C ILE A 84 -18.08 -7.33 3.71
N ILE A 85 -17.24 -6.70 2.91
CA ILE A 85 -15.89 -7.18 2.65
C ILE A 85 -15.06 -7.23 3.94
N ASN A 86 -15.05 -6.14 4.70
CA ASN A 86 -14.30 -6.06 5.94
C ASN A 86 -14.77 -7.10 6.97
N SER A 87 -16.08 -7.30 7.09
CA SER A 87 -16.64 -8.32 7.98
C SER A 87 -16.17 -9.73 7.63
N GLU A 88 -16.14 -10.09 6.36
CA GLU A 88 -15.65 -11.41 5.91
C GLU A 88 -14.16 -11.61 6.22
N LEU A 89 -13.33 -10.58 6.04
CA LEU A 89 -11.90 -10.64 6.39
C LEU A 89 -11.71 -10.82 7.90
N ILE A 90 -12.44 -10.05 8.71
CA ILE A 90 -12.39 -10.12 10.16
C ILE A 90 -12.87 -11.46 10.68
N LEU A 91 -13.97 -12.01 10.17
CA LEU A 91 -14.49 -13.31 10.56
C LEU A 91 -13.49 -14.45 10.28
N ALA A 92 -12.80 -14.40 9.13
CA ALA A 92 -11.74 -15.34 8.80
C ALA A 92 -10.53 -15.23 9.75
N ASP A 93 -10.20 -14.02 10.17
CA ASP A 93 -9.12 -13.77 11.15
C ASP A 93 -9.51 -14.25 12.54
N ILE A 94 -10.74 -14.02 13.00
CA ILE A 94 -11.27 -14.55 14.27
C ILE A 94 -11.12 -16.07 14.30
N ALA A 95 -11.61 -16.77 13.27
CA ALA A 95 -11.52 -18.24 13.18
C ALA A 95 -10.06 -18.73 13.23
N THR A 96 -9.15 -18.01 12.56
CA THR A 96 -7.71 -18.30 12.57
C THR A 96 -7.10 -18.11 13.96
N MET A 97 -7.45 -17.02 14.63
CA MET A 97 -6.91 -16.68 15.94
C MET A 97 -7.46 -17.57 17.07
N GLU A 98 -8.73 -17.94 17.04
CA GLU A 98 -9.31 -18.89 17.99
C GLU A 98 -8.63 -20.27 17.91
N LYS A 99 -8.40 -20.75 16.70
CA LYS A 99 -7.66 -22.00 16.47
C LYS A 99 -6.22 -21.91 16.98
N ARG A 100 -5.54 -20.79 16.72
CA ARG A 100 -4.18 -20.55 17.18
C ARG A 100 -4.13 -20.45 18.70
N LEU A 101 -5.04 -19.73 19.34
CA LEU A 101 -5.16 -19.60 20.77
C LEU A 101 -5.25 -20.98 21.44
N SER A 102 -6.21 -21.81 21.00
CA SER A 102 -6.42 -23.16 21.52
C SER A 102 -5.16 -24.03 21.46
N SER A 103 -4.38 -23.89 20.38
CA SER A 103 -3.13 -24.64 20.20
C SER A 103 -1.99 -24.14 21.07
N ARG A 104 -1.92 -22.82 21.30
CA ARG A 104 -0.83 -22.18 22.05
C ARG A 104 -1.01 -22.15 23.56
N GLU A 105 -2.24 -22.15 24.07
CA GLU A 105 -2.53 -22.13 25.52
C GLU A 105 -1.82 -23.26 26.30
N ARG A 106 -1.78 -24.47 25.75
CA ARG A 106 -1.11 -25.61 26.42
C ARG A 106 0.39 -25.35 26.57
N LYS A 107 1.04 -24.84 25.55
CA LYS A 107 2.46 -24.50 25.56
C LYS A 107 2.74 -23.31 26.49
N ALA A 108 1.89 -22.30 26.49
CA ALA A 108 1.99 -21.16 27.40
C ALA A 108 1.94 -21.59 28.88
N ARG A 109 1.03 -22.53 29.23
CA ARG A 109 0.94 -23.11 30.58
C ARG A 109 2.17 -23.92 30.96
N SER A 110 2.87 -24.53 30.04
CA SER A 110 4.14 -25.25 30.31
C SER A 110 5.35 -24.33 30.43
N GLY A 111 5.18 -23.02 30.32
CA GLY A 111 6.23 -22.03 30.57
C GLY A 111 6.92 -21.48 29.32
N ASP A 112 6.50 -21.87 28.11
CA ASP A 112 7.02 -21.37 26.86
C ASP A 112 6.79 -19.86 26.72
N LYS A 113 7.87 -19.09 26.57
CA LYS A 113 7.82 -17.62 26.54
C LYS A 113 7.16 -17.07 25.29
N GLU A 114 7.44 -17.67 24.14
CA GLU A 114 6.86 -17.27 22.86
C GLU A 114 5.35 -17.53 22.86
N ALA A 115 4.94 -18.74 23.28
CA ALA A 115 3.52 -19.06 23.40
C ALA A 115 2.78 -18.13 24.37
N LYS A 116 3.41 -17.69 25.46
CA LYS A 116 2.83 -16.71 26.39
C LYS A 116 2.61 -15.37 25.74
N ALA A 117 3.59 -14.88 24.98
CA ALA A 117 3.45 -13.61 24.23
C ALA A 117 2.33 -13.70 23.18
N GLU A 118 2.27 -14.81 22.42
CA GLU A 118 1.19 -15.02 21.45
C GLU A 118 -0.19 -15.06 22.12
N VAL A 119 -0.34 -15.81 23.21
CA VAL A 119 -1.62 -15.88 23.95
C VAL A 119 -2.04 -14.52 24.49
N ALA A 120 -1.10 -13.74 25.02
CA ALA A 120 -1.38 -12.40 25.54
C ALA A 120 -1.88 -11.46 24.43
N LEU A 121 -1.20 -11.45 23.28
CA LEU A 121 -1.60 -10.63 22.13
C LEU A 121 -2.95 -11.07 21.54
N ILE A 122 -3.17 -12.38 21.35
CA ILE A 122 -4.44 -12.90 20.82
C ILE A 122 -5.60 -12.57 21.76
N THR A 123 -5.37 -12.58 23.07
CA THR A 123 -6.39 -12.21 24.07
C THR A 123 -6.78 -10.73 24.00
N LYS A 124 -5.87 -9.85 23.58
CA LYS A 124 -6.17 -8.44 23.26
C LYS A 124 -6.88 -8.30 21.91
N LEU A 125 -6.43 -9.06 20.91
CA LEU A 125 -6.88 -8.96 19.52
C LEU A 125 -8.31 -9.47 19.31
N LEU A 126 -8.67 -10.62 19.89
CA LEU A 126 -10.00 -11.22 19.67
C LEU A 126 -11.18 -10.31 20.06
N PRO A 127 -11.19 -9.62 21.20
CA PRO A 127 -12.24 -8.64 21.51
C PRO A 127 -12.32 -7.53 20.47
N HIS A 128 -11.17 -6.99 20.02
CA HIS A 128 -11.09 -5.94 19.02
C HIS A 128 -11.70 -6.38 17.67
N LEU A 129 -11.35 -7.58 17.19
CA LEU A 129 -11.95 -8.17 16.00
C LEU A 129 -13.46 -8.44 16.17
N ASN A 130 -13.89 -8.94 17.32
CA ASN A 130 -15.31 -9.20 17.61
C ASN A 130 -16.17 -7.93 17.66
N GLU A 131 -15.58 -6.78 17.93
CA GLU A 131 -16.22 -5.46 17.81
C GLU A 131 -16.32 -4.98 16.35
N GLY A 132 -15.79 -5.74 15.39
CA GLY A 132 -15.78 -5.41 13.97
C GLY A 132 -14.61 -4.52 13.54
N ASN A 133 -13.60 -4.37 14.39
CA ASN A 133 -12.44 -3.55 14.08
C ASN A 133 -11.34 -4.38 13.40
N PRO A 134 -10.75 -3.93 12.28
CA PRO A 134 -9.63 -4.60 11.63
C PRO A 134 -8.40 -4.73 12.54
N ALA A 135 -7.62 -5.80 12.38
CA ALA A 135 -6.41 -6.04 13.19
C ALA A 135 -5.40 -4.86 13.11
N LEU A 136 -5.24 -4.25 11.94
CA LEU A 136 -4.37 -3.10 11.69
C LEU A 136 -4.69 -1.92 12.64
N THR A 137 -5.94 -1.72 12.99
CA THR A 137 -6.35 -0.60 13.86
C THR A 137 -6.03 -0.81 15.35
N LEU A 138 -5.53 -1.99 15.72
CA LEU A 138 -5.01 -2.27 17.06
C LEU A 138 -3.57 -1.77 17.26
N GLU A 139 -2.77 -1.62 16.20
CA GLU A 139 -1.35 -1.23 16.26
C GLU A 139 -1.03 -0.04 17.17
N PRO A 140 -1.80 1.08 17.15
CA PRO A 140 -1.49 2.23 18.01
C PRO A 140 -1.54 1.94 19.52
N GLN A 141 -2.08 0.79 19.91
CA GLN A 141 -2.22 0.36 21.29
C GLN A 141 -1.17 -0.69 21.69
N LEU A 142 -0.29 -1.09 20.77
CA LEU A 142 0.71 -2.12 20.92
C LEU A 142 2.12 -1.52 21.01
N ASP A 143 3.02 -2.25 21.64
CA ASP A 143 4.45 -1.93 21.59
C ASP A 143 5.12 -2.52 20.31
N ASP A 144 6.39 -2.15 20.07
CA ASP A 144 7.12 -2.57 18.87
C ASP A 144 7.25 -4.10 18.72
N ASP A 145 7.35 -4.84 19.81
CA ASP A 145 7.47 -6.30 19.78
C ASP A 145 6.10 -6.95 19.57
N GLU A 146 5.04 -6.40 20.15
CA GLU A 146 3.67 -6.80 19.92
C GLU A 146 3.25 -6.52 18.44
N CYS A 147 3.63 -5.38 17.86
CA CYS A 147 3.38 -5.08 16.45
C CYS A 147 4.07 -6.10 15.52
N LYS A 148 5.36 -6.40 15.75
CA LYS A 148 6.07 -7.43 14.98
C LYS A 148 5.41 -8.80 15.09
N LEU A 149 4.92 -9.13 16.28
CA LEU A 149 4.23 -10.38 16.53
C LEU A 149 2.87 -10.42 15.80
N LEU A 150 2.10 -9.30 15.82
CA LEU A 150 0.85 -9.16 15.08
C LEU A 150 1.05 -9.42 13.59
N HIS A 151 2.01 -8.74 12.96
CA HIS A 151 2.33 -8.94 11.55
C HIS A 151 2.77 -10.38 11.23
N SER A 152 3.42 -11.08 12.18
CA SER A 152 3.79 -12.48 12.00
C SER A 152 2.58 -13.43 11.90
N PHE A 153 1.41 -13.02 12.33
CA PHE A 153 0.18 -13.78 12.20
C PHE A 153 -0.38 -13.78 10.77
N GLN A 154 0.05 -12.83 9.94
CA GLN A 154 -0.39 -12.66 8.55
C GLN A 154 -1.91 -12.62 8.40
N LEU A 155 -2.54 -11.81 9.23
CA LEU A 155 -3.99 -11.63 9.21
C LEU A 155 -4.44 -10.88 7.96
N LEU A 156 -5.66 -11.15 7.54
CA LEU A 156 -6.26 -10.51 6.37
C LEU A 156 -6.59 -9.04 6.66
N SER A 157 -7.13 -8.76 7.85
CA SER A 157 -7.48 -7.42 8.31
C SER A 157 -6.30 -6.61 8.87
N ASP A 158 -5.08 -7.20 8.91
CA ASP A 158 -3.82 -6.51 9.20
C ASP A 158 -3.19 -5.88 7.96
N LYS A 159 -3.71 -6.22 6.78
CA LYS A 159 -3.21 -5.66 5.51
C LYS A 159 -3.75 -4.26 5.28
N LYS A 160 -2.88 -3.40 4.73
CA LYS A 160 -3.30 -2.08 4.29
C LYS A 160 -4.38 -2.19 3.22
N SER A 161 -5.46 -1.46 3.40
CA SER A 161 -6.54 -1.36 2.43
C SER A 161 -6.57 0.03 1.81
N ILE A 162 -6.77 0.09 0.50
CA ILE A 162 -6.96 1.29 -0.27
C ILE A 162 -8.37 1.22 -0.85
N PHE A 163 -9.08 2.32 -0.82
CA PHE A 163 -10.46 2.38 -1.27
C PHE A 163 -10.53 3.20 -2.56
N ALA A 164 -10.77 2.54 -3.69
CA ALA A 164 -10.91 3.17 -4.99
C ALA A 164 -12.39 3.43 -5.26
N CYS A 165 -12.81 4.69 -5.09
CA CYS A 165 -14.17 5.16 -5.41
C CYS A 165 -14.33 5.21 -6.92
N ASN A 166 -14.96 4.20 -7.50
CA ASN A 166 -15.21 4.13 -8.93
C ASN A 166 -16.45 4.96 -9.27
N VAL A 167 -16.28 6.04 -10.03
CA VAL A 167 -17.33 6.96 -10.48
C VAL A 167 -17.55 6.85 -11.99
N ASN A 168 -18.65 7.44 -12.49
CA ASN A 168 -18.87 7.58 -13.93
C ASN A 168 -17.79 8.47 -14.58
N GLU A 169 -17.60 8.31 -15.88
CA GLU A 169 -16.63 9.08 -16.66
C GLU A 169 -16.88 10.58 -16.59
N ASP A 170 -18.15 10.98 -16.71
CA ASP A 170 -18.61 12.38 -16.70
C ASP A 170 -18.54 13.02 -15.30
N GLU A 171 -18.48 12.23 -14.24
CA GLU A 171 -18.35 12.68 -12.84
C GLU A 171 -16.89 12.78 -12.36
N LEU A 172 -15.93 12.16 -13.07
CA LEU A 172 -14.55 11.98 -12.59
C LEU A 172 -13.88 13.31 -12.25
N ALA A 173 -13.89 14.28 -13.15
CA ALA A 173 -13.21 15.57 -12.96
C ALA A 173 -13.77 16.34 -11.76
N ASP A 174 -15.10 16.36 -11.63
CA ASP A 174 -15.78 17.01 -10.51
C ASP A 174 -15.52 16.27 -9.18
N ALA A 175 -15.56 14.94 -9.20
CA ALA A 175 -15.32 14.13 -8.01
C ALA A 175 -13.86 14.22 -7.52
N ILE A 176 -12.89 14.43 -8.41
CA ILE A 176 -11.47 14.67 -8.04
C ILE A 176 -11.30 16.10 -7.50
N SER A 177 -11.86 17.12 -8.19
CA SER A 177 -11.65 18.52 -7.82
C SER A 177 -12.41 18.91 -6.55
N ASN A 178 -13.59 18.33 -6.31
CA ASN A 178 -14.43 18.58 -5.15
C ASN A 178 -15.09 17.30 -4.62
N PRO A 179 -14.32 16.38 -4.03
CA PRO A 179 -14.83 15.09 -3.57
C PRO A 179 -15.91 15.20 -2.49
N ASP A 180 -15.94 16.30 -1.74
CA ASP A 180 -16.94 16.54 -0.70
C ASP A 180 -18.33 16.84 -1.26
N ALA A 181 -18.43 17.30 -2.51
CA ALA A 181 -19.69 17.53 -3.20
C ALA A 181 -20.30 16.25 -3.79
N HIS A 182 -19.48 15.24 -4.04
CA HIS A 182 -19.96 13.97 -4.60
C HIS A 182 -20.60 13.10 -3.50
N PRO A 183 -21.90 12.70 -3.64
CA PRO A 183 -22.65 12.10 -2.54
C PRO A 183 -22.05 10.80 -2.01
N TYR A 184 -21.56 9.92 -2.89
CA TYR A 184 -20.96 8.66 -2.49
C TYR A 184 -19.49 8.80 -2.07
N VAL A 185 -18.70 9.57 -2.83
CA VAL A 185 -17.25 9.74 -2.55
C VAL A 185 -17.03 10.40 -1.19
N SER A 186 -17.80 11.45 -0.85
CA SER A 186 -17.71 12.13 0.44
C SER A 186 -17.99 11.20 1.62
N GLN A 187 -19.00 10.32 1.48
CA GLN A 187 -19.32 9.32 2.51
C GLN A 187 -18.21 8.30 2.68
N VAL A 188 -17.67 7.76 1.58
CA VAL A 188 -16.56 6.78 1.63
C VAL A 188 -15.31 7.40 2.24
N LYS A 189 -14.90 8.60 1.79
CA LYS A 189 -13.71 9.29 2.33
C LYS A 189 -13.82 9.51 3.84
N LYS A 190 -14.97 9.99 4.31
CA LYS A 190 -15.21 10.20 5.73
C LYS A 190 -15.16 8.88 6.50
N TYR A 191 -15.90 7.89 6.04
CA TYR A 191 -15.95 6.57 6.69
C TYR A 191 -14.56 5.91 6.80
N VAL A 192 -13.81 5.92 5.72
CA VAL A 192 -12.47 5.31 5.66
C VAL A 192 -11.48 6.03 6.57
N ALA A 193 -11.52 7.37 6.63
CA ALA A 193 -10.68 8.14 7.53
C ALA A 193 -10.99 7.85 9.01
N GLU A 194 -12.27 7.70 9.35
CA GLU A 194 -12.71 7.47 10.74
C GLU A 194 -12.47 6.03 11.23
N HIS A 195 -12.61 5.02 10.35
CA HIS A 195 -12.63 3.60 10.75
C HIS A 195 -11.41 2.79 10.32
N HIS A 196 -10.69 3.24 9.29
CA HIS A 196 -9.58 2.48 8.71
C HIS A 196 -8.23 3.17 8.76
N ASN A 197 -8.18 4.44 9.20
CA ASN A 197 -6.97 5.28 9.12
C ASN A 197 -6.29 5.17 7.73
N ALA A 198 -7.10 5.14 6.67
CA ALA A 198 -6.71 4.96 5.30
C ALA A 198 -7.23 6.10 4.42
N GLU A 199 -6.78 6.15 3.19
CA GLU A 199 -7.25 7.13 2.20
C GLU A 199 -8.17 6.45 1.19
N ALA A 200 -9.11 7.24 0.65
CA ALA A 200 -9.93 6.86 -0.47
C ALA A 200 -9.57 7.75 -1.67
N ILE A 201 -9.31 7.12 -2.80
CA ILE A 201 -9.02 7.78 -4.07
C ILE A 201 -10.23 7.71 -5.00
N VAL A 202 -10.29 8.61 -5.96
CA VAL A 202 -11.35 8.62 -6.99
C VAL A 202 -10.76 8.12 -8.30
N ILE A 203 -11.43 7.16 -8.91
CA ILE A 203 -11.08 6.60 -10.21
C ILE A 203 -12.32 6.49 -11.10
N SER A 204 -12.12 6.36 -12.41
CA SER A 204 -13.11 5.78 -13.31
C SER A 204 -12.49 4.57 -14.00
N ALA A 205 -12.97 3.38 -13.63
CA ALA A 205 -12.44 2.14 -14.19
C ALA A 205 -12.58 2.09 -15.73
N ARG A 206 -13.59 2.75 -16.26
CA ARG A 206 -13.79 2.84 -17.71
C ARG A 206 -12.74 3.71 -18.39
N ILE A 207 -12.42 4.86 -17.81
CA ILE A 207 -11.33 5.71 -18.32
C ILE A 207 -10.00 4.97 -18.22
N GLU A 208 -9.71 4.31 -17.11
CA GLU A 208 -8.49 3.52 -16.95
C GLU A 208 -8.39 2.39 -18.00
N GLU A 209 -9.51 1.76 -18.36
CA GLU A 209 -9.57 0.76 -19.44
C GLU A 209 -9.22 1.38 -20.80
N GLU A 210 -9.75 2.55 -21.13
CA GLU A 210 -9.46 3.26 -22.38
C GLU A 210 -8.00 3.72 -22.49
N LEU A 211 -7.33 3.97 -21.35
CA LEU A 211 -5.92 4.37 -21.32
C LEU A 211 -4.93 3.21 -21.53
N ILE A 212 -5.37 1.94 -21.46
CA ILE A 212 -4.47 0.78 -21.58
C ILE A 212 -3.82 0.69 -22.97
N ASP A 213 -4.57 1.02 -24.00
CA ASP A 213 -4.18 0.80 -25.39
C ASP A 213 -3.62 2.06 -26.09
N VAL A 214 -3.47 3.17 -25.37
CA VAL A 214 -2.97 4.44 -25.94
C VAL A 214 -1.55 4.76 -25.44
N SER A 215 -0.83 5.59 -26.18
CA SER A 215 0.51 6.05 -25.77
C SER A 215 0.43 6.98 -24.57
N GLU A 216 1.56 7.14 -23.83
CA GLU A 216 1.63 8.07 -22.68
C GLU A 216 1.27 9.52 -23.07
N GLU A 217 1.60 9.94 -24.27
CA GLU A 217 1.31 11.28 -24.77
C GLU A 217 -0.19 11.46 -25.04
N GLU A 218 -0.81 10.49 -25.71
CA GLU A 218 -2.26 10.46 -25.93
C GLU A 218 -3.06 10.33 -24.63
N SER A 219 -2.58 9.50 -23.67
CA SER A 219 -3.17 9.36 -22.34
C SER A 219 -3.21 10.69 -21.61
N ARG A 220 -2.10 11.43 -21.64
CA ARG A 220 -2.00 12.75 -20.99
C ARG A 220 -2.94 13.75 -21.64
N GLU A 221 -2.95 13.85 -22.98
CA GLU A 221 -3.87 14.74 -23.70
C GLU A 221 -5.33 14.41 -23.41
N PHE A 222 -5.65 13.12 -23.31
CA PHE A 222 -7.01 12.66 -22.99
C PHE A 222 -7.41 13.06 -21.56
N LEU A 223 -6.56 12.77 -20.56
CA LEU A 223 -6.81 13.16 -19.17
C LEU A 223 -6.91 14.68 -19.00
N GLU A 224 -6.04 15.46 -19.64
CA GLU A 224 -6.11 16.92 -19.65
C GLU A 224 -7.43 17.42 -20.25
N SER A 225 -7.92 16.78 -21.32
CA SER A 225 -9.23 17.13 -21.92
C SER A 225 -10.41 16.90 -20.99
N LEU A 226 -10.28 15.94 -20.05
CA LEU A 226 -11.24 15.65 -18.98
C LEU A 226 -11.04 16.53 -17.73
N GLY A 227 -10.00 17.39 -17.73
CA GLY A 227 -9.65 18.20 -16.56
C GLY A 227 -8.92 17.44 -15.44
N VAL A 228 -8.40 16.26 -15.74
CA VAL A 228 -7.66 15.39 -14.81
C VAL A 228 -6.17 15.47 -15.11
N LYS A 229 -5.32 15.58 -14.09
CA LYS A 229 -3.86 15.73 -14.29
C LYS A 229 -3.13 14.40 -14.41
N ASP A 230 -3.54 13.40 -13.62
CA ASP A 230 -2.90 12.09 -13.51
C ASP A 230 -3.93 10.98 -13.43
N SER A 231 -3.58 9.77 -13.85
CA SER A 231 -4.45 8.61 -13.64
C SER A 231 -4.50 8.24 -12.16
N GLY A 232 -5.68 7.84 -11.67
CA GLY A 232 -5.90 7.51 -10.26
C GLY A 232 -5.05 6.36 -9.73
N VAL A 233 -4.49 5.54 -10.62
CA VAL A 233 -3.62 4.41 -10.28
C VAL A 233 -2.26 4.87 -9.73
N SER A 234 -1.76 6.03 -10.12
CA SER A 234 -0.48 6.57 -9.65
C SER A 234 -0.47 6.90 -8.15
N ASP A 235 -1.61 7.36 -7.62
CA ASP A 235 -1.75 7.76 -6.20
C ASP A 235 -2.10 6.60 -5.26
N LEU A 236 -2.35 5.43 -5.84
CA LEU A 236 -3.07 4.31 -5.23
C LEU A 236 -2.39 3.65 -4.02
N LEU A 237 -1.11 3.83 -3.77
CA LEU A 237 -0.44 2.92 -2.84
C LEU A 237 0.16 3.56 -1.57
N GLY A 238 0.10 4.86 -1.38
CA GLY A 238 0.72 5.52 -0.22
C GLY A 238 2.20 5.13 -0.02
N LEU A 239 2.82 4.62 -1.08
CA LEU A 239 4.19 4.18 -1.10
C LEU A 239 5.11 5.38 -1.32
N ARG A 240 6.35 5.25 -0.87
CA ARG A 240 7.41 6.23 -1.16
C ARG A 240 8.42 5.58 -2.08
N THR A 241 8.89 6.35 -3.03
CA THR A 241 9.92 5.90 -3.95
C THR A 241 11.24 6.59 -3.61
N TYR A 242 12.25 5.80 -3.28
CA TYR A 242 13.62 6.28 -3.29
C TYR A 242 14.36 5.74 -4.51
N LEU A 243 15.42 6.41 -4.90
CA LEU A 243 16.14 6.16 -6.13
C LEU A 243 17.58 5.77 -5.85
N THR A 244 18.11 4.88 -6.65
CA THR A 244 19.55 4.60 -6.70
C THR A 244 20.04 4.84 -8.11
N THR A 245 21.20 5.44 -8.26
CA THR A 245 21.77 5.71 -9.59
C THR A 245 23.27 5.45 -9.62
N GLY A 246 23.73 4.87 -10.71
CA GLY A 246 25.13 4.54 -10.96
C GLY A 246 25.33 4.07 -12.40
N ILE A 247 26.59 3.78 -12.78
CA ILE A 247 26.93 3.40 -14.16
C ILE A 247 26.18 2.15 -14.64
N LYS A 248 25.98 1.17 -13.76
CA LYS A 248 25.30 -0.08 -14.14
C LYS A 248 23.81 0.07 -14.32
N GLU A 249 23.16 0.78 -13.38
CA GLU A 249 21.71 0.95 -13.38
C GLU A 249 21.28 2.20 -12.61
N THR A 250 20.17 2.77 -13.05
CA THR A 250 19.33 3.68 -12.27
C THR A 250 18.03 2.97 -11.98
N ARG A 251 17.61 2.96 -10.71
CA ARG A 251 16.47 2.16 -10.27
C ARG A 251 15.62 2.89 -9.24
N ALA A 252 14.31 2.72 -9.38
CA ALA A 252 13.31 3.11 -8.38
C ALA A 252 13.02 1.94 -7.43
N TRP A 253 12.95 2.25 -6.15
CA TRP A 253 12.66 1.30 -5.08
C TRP A 253 11.48 1.80 -4.27
N THR A 254 10.51 0.93 -4.08
CA THR A 254 9.29 1.27 -3.35
C THR A 254 9.38 0.79 -1.91
N ILE A 255 9.01 1.67 -0.99
CA ILE A 255 8.99 1.41 0.45
C ILE A 255 7.69 1.93 1.07
N PRO A 256 7.22 1.37 2.19
CA PRO A 256 6.15 1.97 2.97
C PRO A 256 6.52 3.38 3.46
N ALA A 257 5.55 4.27 3.53
CA ALA A 257 5.74 5.57 4.16
C ALA A 257 6.18 5.39 5.62
N GLY A 258 7.19 6.13 6.05
CA GLY A 258 7.77 6.00 7.39
C GLY A 258 8.91 4.98 7.52
N ALA A 259 9.24 4.25 6.44
CA ALA A 259 10.35 3.30 6.46
C ALA A 259 11.68 4.00 6.78
N LYS A 260 12.47 3.40 7.68
CA LYS A 260 13.80 3.86 8.05
C LYS A 260 14.86 3.37 7.06
N ALA A 261 16.01 4.03 7.03
CA ALA A 261 17.11 3.70 6.11
C ALA A 261 17.54 2.22 6.11
N PRO A 262 17.65 1.49 7.24
CA PRO A 262 17.94 0.07 7.22
C PRO A 262 16.85 -0.76 6.51
N GLN A 263 15.58 -0.45 6.75
CA GLN A 263 14.46 -1.12 6.10
C GLN A 263 14.46 -0.87 4.59
N ALA A 264 14.72 0.36 4.17
CA ALA A 264 14.89 0.70 2.75
C ALA A 264 16.06 -0.07 2.12
N ALA A 265 17.20 -0.18 2.80
CA ALA A 265 18.32 -1.00 2.36
C ALA A 265 17.94 -2.48 2.23
N GLY A 266 17.07 -2.97 3.11
CA GLY A 266 16.54 -4.34 3.11
C GLY A 266 15.74 -4.69 1.87
N VAL A 267 15.07 -3.72 1.25
CA VAL A 267 14.34 -3.90 -0.02
C VAL A 267 15.31 -4.25 -1.17
N ILE A 268 16.55 -3.77 -1.11
CA ILE A 268 17.58 -4.15 -2.09
C ILE A 268 18.07 -5.56 -1.80
N HIS A 269 18.46 -5.81 -0.56
CA HIS A 269 18.91 -7.14 -0.10
C HIS A 269 18.90 -7.21 1.43
N THR A 270 18.51 -8.35 1.99
CA THR A 270 18.43 -8.55 3.45
C THR A 270 19.77 -8.34 4.16
N ASP A 271 20.90 -8.61 3.49
CA ASP A 271 22.23 -8.38 4.06
C ASP A 271 22.53 -6.88 4.19
N PHE A 272 21.97 -6.02 3.33
CA PHE A 272 22.12 -4.57 3.43
C PHE A 272 21.43 -4.03 4.67
N GLU A 273 20.29 -4.59 5.04
CA GLU A 273 19.59 -4.24 6.29
C GLU A 273 20.43 -4.66 7.51
N ARG A 274 20.88 -5.92 7.54
CA ARG A 274 21.65 -6.48 8.66
C ARG A 274 23.00 -5.78 8.84
N GLY A 275 23.69 -5.52 7.73
CA GLY A 275 25.01 -4.88 7.71
C GLY A 275 24.97 -3.37 7.60
N PHE A 276 23.81 -2.72 7.74
CA PHE A 276 23.65 -1.28 7.55
C PHE A 276 24.59 -0.46 8.44
N ILE A 277 25.34 0.44 7.82
CA ILE A 277 26.25 1.36 8.51
C ILE A 277 25.70 2.80 8.42
N ALA A 278 25.43 3.29 7.21
CA ALA A 278 24.94 4.62 6.93
C ALA A 278 24.32 4.71 5.53
N ALA A 279 23.57 5.76 5.28
CA ALA A 279 23.05 6.11 3.97
C ALA A 279 23.60 7.46 3.54
N GLU A 280 24.18 7.57 2.35
CA GLU A 280 24.44 8.85 1.68
C GLU A 280 23.19 9.26 0.94
N VAL A 281 22.56 10.35 1.35
CA VAL A 281 21.26 10.80 0.86
C VAL A 281 21.36 12.18 0.25
N VAL A 282 20.81 12.34 -0.95
CA VAL A 282 20.59 13.63 -1.60
C VAL A 282 19.18 13.61 -2.18
N HIS A 283 18.39 14.66 -1.95
CA HIS A 283 17.09 14.75 -2.60
C HIS A 283 17.26 14.93 -4.12
N TYR A 284 16.37 14.37 -4.93
CA TYR A 284 16.42 14.41 -6.39
C TYR A 284 16.65 15.82 -6.94
N ASP A 285 15.85 16.80 -6.50
CA ASP A 285 15.96 18.19 -6.99
C ASP A 285 17.31 18.82 -6.66
N ASP A 286 17.83 18.56 -5.46
CA ASP A 286 19.16 19.03 -5.06
C ASP A 286 20.27 18.37 -5.89
N LEU A 287 20.13 17.08 -6.18
CA LEU A 287 21.11 16.35 -7.00
C LEU A 287 21.17 16.88 -8.43
N VAL A 288 20.01 17.11 -9.04
CA VAL A 288 19.89 17.63 -10.42
C VAL A 288 20.40 19.07 -10.48
N SER A 289 19.97 19.94 -9.56
CA SER A 289 20.39 21.34 -9.54
C SER A 289 21.89 21.54 -9.31
N CYS A 290 22.53 20.62 -8.57
CA CYS A 290 23.97 20.63 -8.32
C CYS A 290 24.80 19.91 -9.40
N GLY A 291 24.18 19.38 -10.44
CA GLY A 291 24.88 18.67 -11.52
C GLY A 291 25.50 17.32 -11.10
N GLY A 292 24.96 16.68 -10.07
CA GLY A 292 25.36 15.36 -9.61
C GLY A 292 25.93 15.31 -8.19
N LYS A 293 26.38 14.11 -7.80
CA LYS A 293 26.81 13.82 -6.42
C LYS A 293 28.01 14.66 -5.95
N ALA A 294 28.95 14.97 -6.85
CA ALA A 294 30.10 15.80 -6.51
C ALA A 294 29.67 17.23 -6.18
N GLY A 295 28.85 17.85 -7.05
CA GLY A 295 28.31 19.19 -6.81
C GLY A 295 27.41 19.25 -5.57
N ALA A 296 26.57 18.24 -5.34
CA ALA A 296 25.77 18.15 -4.14
C ALA A 296 26.60 18.10 -2.85
N ARG A 297 27.77 17.42 -2.90
CA ARG A 297 28.72 17.38 -1.77
C ARG A 297 29.36 18.77 -1.54
N GLU A 298 29.78 19.44 -2.60
CA GLU A 298 30.40 20.80 -2.51
C GLU A 298 29.42 21.85 -1.96
N HIS A 299 28.13 21.73 -2.32
CA HIS A 299 27.07 22.61 -1.83
C HIS A 299 26.46 22.18 -0.48
N GLY A 300 27.00 21.14 0.18
CA GLY A 300 26.52 20.67 1.48
C GLY A 300 25.12 20.03 1.44
N LYS A 301 24.68 19.57 0.26
CA LYS A 301 23.37 18.91 0.07
C LYS A 301 23.43 17.41 0.27
N LEU A 302 24.60 16.80 0.18
CA LEU A 302 24.81 15.39 0.47
C LEU A 302 24.87 15.19 1.98
N ARG A 303 23.96 14.41 2.51
CA ARG A 303 23.82 14.06 3.93
C ARG A 303 24.28 12.64 4.18
N ILE A 304 24.84 12.39 5.35
CA ILE A 304 25.14 11.05 5.83
C ILE A 304 24.17 10.77 6.95
N GLU A 305 23.27 9.82 6.73
CA GLU A 305 22.17 9.51 7.62
C GLU A 305 22.35 8.15 8.30
N GLY A 306 21.91 8.06 9.55
CA GLY A 306 21.99 6.86 10.37
C GLY A 306 20.74 6.00 10.30
N LYS A 307 20.67 5.03 11.23
CA LYS A 307 19.59 4.03 11.29
C LYS A 307 18.18 4.60 11.50
N GLU A 308 18.09 5.75 12.15
CA GLU A 308 16.80 6.37 12.50
C GLU A 308 16.27 7.30 11.39
N TYR A 309 17.00 7.45 10.30
CA TYR A 309 16.56 8.30 9.19
C TYR A 309 15.33 7.70 8.51
N VAL A 310 14.25 8.46 8.45
CA VAL A 310 13.04 8.13 7.69
C VAL A 310 13.22 8.57 6.25
N VAL A 311 13.21 7.62 5.33
CA VAL A 311 13.41 7.85 3.90
C VAL A 311 12.22 8.62 3.33
N LYS A 312 12.53 9.65 2.53
CA LYS A 312 11.55 10.51 1.88
C LYS A 312 11.40 10.14 0.41
N ASP A 313 10.23 10.45 -0.14
CA ASP A 313 10.04 10.33 -1.58
C ASP A 313 11.03 11.21 -2.35
N GLY A 314 11.61 10.67 -3.41
CA GLY A 314 12.62 11.37 -4.20
C GLY A 314 14.03 11.42 -3.59
N ASP A 315 14.27 10.78 -2.47
CA ASP A 315 15.64 10.61 -1.97
C ASP A 315 16.46 9.74 -2.93
N VAL A 316 17.62 10.22 -3.36
CA VAL A 316 18.61 9.43 -4.08
C VAL A 316 19.63 8.94 -3.07
N ILE A 317 19.74 7.61 -2.92
CA ILE A 317 20.43 6.97 -1.79
C ILE A 317 21.54 6.03 -2.26
N GLU A 318 22.67 6.10 -1.59
CA GLU A 318 23.72 5.08 -1.65
C GLU A 318 23.95 4.52 -0.25
N PHE A 319 23.68 3.24 -0.07
CA PHE A 319 23.82 2.58 1.22
C PHE A 319 25.25 2.10 1.45
N ARG A 320 25.78 2.35 2.65
CA ARG A 320 27.02 1.79 3.15
C ARG A 320 26.69 0.65 4.11
N PHE A 321 27.21 -0.52 3.83
CA PHE A 321 26.98 -1.72 4.63
C PHE A 321 28.27 -2.55 4.72
N ASN A 322 28.31 -3.40 5.74
CA ASN A 322 29.37 -4.38 5.93
C ASN A 322 28.72 -5.75 6.15
N VAL A 323 29.08 -6.72 5.31
CA VAL A 323 28.56 -8.10 5.34
C VAL A 323 29.62 -9.02 5.92
#